data_f0dabd95401e6bd8125de79e984cd32b
#
_entry.id   f0dabd95401e6bd8125de79e984cd32b
#
_cell.length_a   1.000
_cell.length_b   1.000
_cell.length_c   1.000
_cell.angle_alpha   90.00
_cell.angle_beta   90.00
_cell.angle_gamma   90.00
#
_symmetry.space_group_name_H-M   'P 1'
#
loop_
_entity.id
_entity.type
_entity.pdbx_description
1 polymer ?
#
loop_
_entity_poly.entity_id
_entity_poly.type
_entity_poly.pdbx_seq_one_letter_code
_entity_poly.pdbx_strand_id
1 'polypeptide(L)'
;MKIAILGAGAWGTALAVSACSNPDAAHQVTLWARDPQQTHALQDQRVNQRYLPGVALPPRLAIRLWPVHGAIDAASQMRTATLLADQDLIVVATPMAALRECLGQLRNCTAPVAWLCKGFEPAQAGAAAQSSGPPDGLLAHEVLAQAAPGLHAGVLSGPSFALEVARGQPTALVADRKSVV
;
A
#
# COMPACT_ATOMS: atom_id res chain seq x y z
N MET A 1 1.43 2.83 17.34
CA MET A 1 0.44 2.67 16.25
C MET A 1 0.57 1.28 15.66
N LYS A 2 -0.55 0.72 15.20
CA LYS A 2 -0.60 -0.51 14.39
C LYS A 2 -0.68 -0.13 12.92
N ILE A 3 0.29 -0.53 12.12
CA ILE A 3 0.43 -0.12 10.71
C ILE A 3 0.42 -1.36 9.82
N ALA A 4 -0.53 -1.44 8.89
CA ALA A 4 -0.55 -2.43 7.84
C ALA A 4 0.05 -1.86 6.55
N ILE A 5 1.06 -2.53 5.99
CA ILE A 5 1.67 -2.14 4.71
C ILE A 5 1.35 -3.22 3.68
N LEU A 6 0.55 -2.87 2.68
CA LEU A 6 0.11 -3.76 1.61
C LEU A 6 1.05 -3.64 0.40
N GLY A 7 1.82 -4.67 0.14
CA GLY A 7 2.79 -4.74 -0.95
C GLY A 7 4.23 -4.80 -0.47
N ALA A 8 4.87 -5.96 -0.64
CA ALA A 8 6.27 -6.23 -0.26
C ALA A 8 7.25 -5.96 -1.42
N GLY A 9 7.05 -4.85 -2.15
CA GLY A 9 8.01 -4.28 -3.09
C GLY A 9 9.11 -3.50 -2.36
N ALA A 10 9.98 -2.81 -3.12
CA ALA A 10 11.07 -2.00 -2.54
C ALA A 10 10.55 -0.97 -1.53
N TRP A 11 9.57 -0.16 -1.93
CA TRP A 11 9.01 0.92 -1.10
C TRP A 11 8.25 0.41 0.12
N GLY A 12 7.39 -0.61 -0.04
CA GLY A 12 6.66 -1.18 1.10
C GLY A 12 7.60 -1.80 2.13
N THR A 13 8.64 -2.49 1.66
CA THR A 13 9.69 -3.05 2.53
C THR A 13 10.47 -1.94 3.26
N ALA A 14 10.88 -0.89 2.53
CA ALA A 14 11.62 0.22 3.10
C ALA A 14 10.85 0.96 4.20
N LEU A 15 9.57 1.26 3.95
CA LEU A 15 8.70 1.88 4.96
C LEU A 15 8.48 0.98 6.17
N ALA A 16 8.29 -0.33 5.94
CA ALA A 16 8.15 -1.28 7.03
C ALA A 16 9.39 -1.32 7.92
N VAL A 17 10.59 -1.33 7.32
CA VAL A 17 11.85 -1.25 8.04
C VAL A 17 11.96 0.06 8.81
N SER A 18 11.74 1.20 8.15
CA SER A 18 11.83 2.54 8.75
C SER A 18 10.86 2.71 9.92
N ALA A 19 9.58 2.34 9.75
CA ALA A 19 8.58 2.43 10.80
C ALA A 19 8.88 1.50 12.00
N CYS A 20 9.42 0.31 11.74
CA CYS A 20 9.89 -0.58 12.79
C CYS A 20 11.14 -0.07 13.52
N SER A 21 12.04 0.62 12.82
CA SER A 21 13.33 1.03 13.36
C SER A 21 13.28 2.35 14.13
N ASN A 22 12.16 3.06 14.10
CA ASN A 22 11.99 4.30 14.84
C ASN A 22 12.07 4.03 16.36
N PRO A 23 13.10 4.53 17.05
CA PRO A 23 13.28 4.30 18.48
C PRO A 23 12.26 5.05 19.32
N ASP A 24 11.75 6.19 18.81
CA ASP A 24 10.84 7.08 19.54
C ASP A 24 9.37 6.61 19.45
N ALA A 25 9.09 5.63 18.59
CA ALA A 25 7.74 5.13 18.37
C ALA A 25 7.70 3.61 18.27
N ALA A 26 7.13 2.97 19.29
CA ALA A 26 6.91 1.51 19.32
C ALA A 26 5.76 1.11 18.35
N HIS A 27 5.96 1.29 17.04
CA HIS A 27 4.98 0.86 16.05
C HIS A 27 4.93 -0.67 15.91
N GLN A 28 3.74 -1.22 15.83
CA GLN A 28 3.49 -2.60 15.42
C GLN A 28 3.24 -2.60 13.91
N VAL A 29 4.19 -3.09 13.14
CA VAL A 29 4.13 -3.04 11.68
C VAL A 29 3.95 -4.44 11.12
N THR A 30 2.97 -4.59 10.22
CA THR A 30 2.77 -5.81 9.44
C THR A 30 2.97 -5.52 7.96
N LEU A 31 3.91 -6.21 7.33
CA LEU A 31 4.13 -6.19 5.89
C LEU A 31 3.36 -7.35 5.25
N TRP A 32 2.46 -7.02 4.34
CA TRP A 32 1.63 -7.98 3.62
C TRP A 32 2.19 -8.20 2.21
N ALA A 33 2.55 -9.43 1.89
CA ALA A 33 2.97 -9.83 0.57
C ALA A 33 1.87 -10.64 -0.13
N ARG A 34 1.75 -10.51 -1.45
CA ARG A 34 0.75 -11.22 -2.25
C ARG A 34 1.20 -12.62 -2.64
N ASP A 35 2.49 -12.80 -2.84
CA ASP A 35 3.09 -14.05 -3.30
C ASP A 35 3.49 -14.92 -2.10
N PRO A 36 2.97 -16.17 -2.00
CA PRO A 36 3.32 -17.10 -0.93
C PRO A 36 4.82 -17.41 -0.85
N GLN A 37 5.48 -17.58 -2.01
CA GLN A 37 6.92 -17.88 -2.05
C GLN A 37 7.74 -16.69 -1.54
N GLN A 38 7.38 -15.47 -1.94
CA GLN A 38 8.00 -14.26 -1.42
C GLN A 38 7.77 -14.12 0.09
N THR A 39 6.54 -14.38 0.55
CA THR A 39 6.22 -14.29 1.99
C THR A 39 7.10 -15.21 2.81
N HIS A 40 7.23 -16.48 2.40
CA HIS A 40 8.07 -17.47 3.06
C HIS A 40 9.55 -17.04 3.07
N ALA A 41 10.07 -16.63 1.91
CA ALA A 41 11.45 -16.17 1.81
C ALA A 41 11.74 -14.96 2.72
N LEU A 42 10.82 -14.00 2.82
CA LEU A 42 10.95 -12.86 3.72
C LEU A 42 10.92 -13.25 5.19
N GLN A 43 10.09 -14.23 5.56
CA GLN A 43 10.01 -14.75 6.94
C GLN A 43 11.29 -15.45 7.35
N ASP A 44 11.84 -16.31 6.47
CA ASP A 44 13.01 -17.14 6.75
C ASP A 44 14.32 -16.36 6.69
N GLN A 45 14.52 -15.63 5.58
CA GLN A 45 15.78 -14.95 5.31
C GLN A 45 15.91 -13.60 5.98
N ARG A 46 14.78 -12.98 6.36
CA ARG A 46 14.71 -11.64 6.94
C ARG A 46 15.42 -10.59 6.09
N VAL A 47 15.41 -10.76 4.77
CA VAL A 47 15.93 -9.83 3.75
C VAL A 47 15.04 -9.94 2.52
N ASN A 48 14.68 -8.80 1.92
CA ASN A 48 13.97 -8.78 0.64
C ASN A 48 14.98 -8.78 -0.51
N GLN A 49 15.55 -9.95 -0.82
CA GLN A 49 16.59 -10.07 -1.84
C GLN A 49 16.17 -9.58 -3.23
N ARG A 50 14.88 -9.73 -3.56
CA ARG A 50 14.34 -9.38 -4.87
C ARG A 50 14.18 -7.88 -5.09
N TYR A 51 13.73 -7.15 -4.07
CA TYR A 51 13.31 -5.76 -4.22
C TYR A 51 14.11 -4.76 -3.39
N LEU A 52 14.75 -5.20 -2.32
CA LEU A 52 15.54 -4.36 -1.42
C LEU A 52 16.72 -5.15 -0.82
N PRO A 53 17.67 -5.61 -1.67
CA PRO A 53 18.79 -6.43 -1.21
C PRO A 53 19.68 -5.66 -0.23
N GLY A 54 20.30 -6.39 0.68
CA GLY A 54 21.25 -5.83 1.64
C GLY A 54 20.64 -5.04 2.80
N VAL A 55 19.31 -5.05 2.95
CA VAL A 55 18.60 -4.46 4.09
C VAL A 55 18.00 -5.56 4.94
N ALA A 56 18.47 -5.68 6.19
CA ALA A 56 17.90 -6.63 7.15
C ALA A 56 16.52 -6.18 7.63
N LEU A 57 15.56 -7.10 7.66
CA LEU A 57 14.23 -6.83 8.20
C LEU A 57 14.25 -6.93 9.72
N PRO A 58 13.79 -5.91 10.47
CA PRO A 58 13.77 -5.93 11.92
C PRO A 58 13.03 -7.16 12.46
N PRO A 59 13.54 -7.83 13.52
CA PRO A 59 12.90 -9.04 14.09
C PRO A 59 11.43 -8.83 14.46
N ARG A 60 11.07 -7.62 14.93
CA ARG A 60 9.70 -7.26 15.31
C ARG A 60 8.76 -6.98 14.14
N LEU A 61 9.26 -6.89 12.89
CA LEU A 61 8.43 -6.74 11.72
C LEU A 61 7.64 -8.03 11.46
N ALA A 62 6.32 -7.96 11.56
CA ALA A 62 5.45 -9.06 11.16
C ALA A 62 5.36 -9.13 9.64
N ILE A 63 5.51 -10.33 9.07
CA ILE A 63 5.40 -10.57 7.63
C ILE A 63 4.28 -11.58 7.43
N ARG A 64 3.30 -11.25 6.59
CA ARG A 64 2.12 -12.08 6.37
C ARG A 64 1.76 -12.17 4.90
N LEU A 65 1.17 -13.29 4.52
CA LEU A 65 0.54 -13.45 3.22
C LEU A 65 -0.80 -12.72 3.20
N TRP A 66 -1.04 -11.92 2.16
CA TRP A 66 -2.33 -11.28 1.94
C TRP A 66 -3.38 -12.34 1.58
N PRO A 67 -4.40 -12.55 2.41
CA PRO A 67 -5.31 -13.70 2.25
C PRO A 67 -6.45 -13.44 1.26
N VAL A 68 -6.60 -12.21 0.77
CA VAL A 68 -7.73 -11.83 -0.09
C VAL A 68 -7.28 -11.82 -1.54
N HIS A 69 -7.77 -12.78 -2.31
CA HIS A 69 -7.51 -12.94 -3.74
C HIS A 69 -8.81 -13.11 -4.49
N GLY A 70 -8.85 -12.70 -5.75
CA GLY A 70 -9.99 -12.91 -6.64
C GLY A 70 -10.99 -11.75 -6.64
N ALA A 71 -12.26 -12.06 -6.90
CA ALA A 71 -13.30 -11.07 -7.10
C ALA A 71 -13.51 -10.17 -5.87
N ILE A 72 -13.72 -8.89 -6.14
CA ILE A 72 -14.09 -7.90 -5.11
C ILE A 72 -15.62 -7.98 -4.93
N ASP A 73 -16.03 -8.69 -3.91
CA ASP A 73 -17.42 -8.82 -3.49
C ASP A 73 -17.60 -8.38 -2.02
N ALA A 74 -18.84 -8.34 -1.57
CA ALA A 74 -19.17 -7.94 -0.20
C ALA A 74 -18.48 -8.83 0.86
N ALA A 75 -18.31 -10.11 0.58
CA ALA A 75 -17.68 -11.06 1.49
C ALA A 75 -16.17 -10.82 1.60
N SER A 76 -15.49 -10.56 0.48
CA SER A 76 -14.07 -10.23 0.46
C SER A 76 -13.78 -8.89 1.15
N GLN A 77 -14.64 -7.88 0.93
CA GLN A 77 -14.55 -6.59 1.60
C GLN A 77 -14.76 -6.70 3.11
N MET A 78 -15.72 -7.52 3.54
CA MET A 78 -15.95 -7.76 4.98
C MET A 78 -14.78 -8.48 5.62
N ARG A 79 -14.21 -9.50 4.98
CA ARG A 79 -12.99 -10.19 5.47
C ARG A 79 -11.83 -9.23 5.62
N THR A 80 -11.62 -8.35 4.64
CA THR A 80 -10.57 -7.33 4.67
C THR A 80 -10.79 -6.34 5.82
N ALA A 81 -12.02 -5.81 5.96
CA ALA A 81 -12.36 -4.90 7.05
C ALA A 81 -12.14 -5.55 8.43
N THR A 82 -12.54 -6.79 8.61
CA THR A 82 -12.31 -7.53 9.86
C THR A 82 -10.81 -7.77 10.12
N LEU A 83 -10.05 -8.13 9.09
CA LEU A 83 -8.61 -8.38 9.18
C LEU A 83 -7.83 -7.13 9.59
N LEU A 84 -8.26 -5.95 9.14
CA LEU A 84 -7.60 -4.67 9.35
C LEU A 84 -8.33 -3.77 10.37
N ALA A 85 -9.31 -4.30 11.11
CA ALA A 85 -10.16 -3.52 12.00
C ALA A 85 -9.41 -2.78 13.12
N ASP A 86 -8.28 -3.34 13.55
CA ASP A 86 -7.48 -2.80 14.64
C ASP A 86 -6.27 -1.97 14.18
N GLN A 87 -6.20 -1.67 12.88
CA GLN A 87 -5.11 -0.87 12.35
C GLN A 87 -5.35 0.63 12.53
N ASP A 88 -4.30 1.36 12.89
CA ASP A 88 -4.33 2.83 12.97
C ASP A 88 -4.04 3.49 11.62
N LEU A 89 -3.34 2.77 10.72
CA LEU A 89 -2.97 3.23 9.38
C LEU A 89 -2.79 2.04 8.44
N ILE A 90 -3.30 2.17 7.23
CA ILE A 90 -3.06 1.24 6.13
C ILE A 90 -2.25 1.96 5.04
N VAL A 91 -1.13 1.37 4.62
CA VAL A 91 -0.29 1.91 3.55
C VAL A 91 -0.35 0.98 2.34
N VAL A 92 -0.83 1.49 1.20
CA VAL A 92 -0.86 0.77 -0.08
C VAL A 92 0.42 1.07 -0.85
N ALA A 93 1.35 0.10 -0.85
CA ALA A 93 2.66 0.17 -1.50
C ALA A 93 2.73 -0.72 -2.76
N THR A 94 1.63 -0.82 -3.49
CA THR A 94 1.51 -1.57 -4.73
C THR A 94 1.73 -0.68 -5.96
N PRO A 95 2.01 -1.25 -7.15
CA PRO A 95 1.99 -0.49 -8.40
C PRO A 95 0.60 0.13 -8.67
N MET A 96 0.57 1.22 -9.46
CA MET A 96 -0.68 1.91 -9.83
C MET A 96 -1.73 0.98 -10.45
N ALA A 97 -1.30 0.02 -11.27
CA ALA A 97 -2.19 -0.98 -11.89
C ALA A 97 -2.96 -1.87 -10.88
N ALA A 98 -2.50 -1.97 -9.63
CA ALA A 98 -3.17 -2.73 -8.59
C ALA A 98 -3.95 -1.84 -7.60
N LEU A 99 -3.89 -0.52 -7.75
CA LEU A 99 -4.49 0.41 -6.78
C LEU A 99 -6.02 0.25 -6.71
N ARG A 100 -6.71 0.17 -7.84
CA ARG A 100 -8.17 0.01 -7.90
C ARG A 100 -8.64 -1.23 -7.15
N GLU A 101 -7.98 -2.35 -7.39
CA GLU A 101 -8.28 -3.59 -6.70
C GLU A 101 -8.07 -3.45 -5.19
N CYS A 102 -6.93 -2.90 -4.77
CA CYS A 102 -6.65 -2.67 -3.35
C CYS A 102 -7.69 -1.76 -2.69
N LEU A 103 -8.02 -0.62 -3.31
CA LEU A 103 -9.00 0.31 -2.76
C LEU A 103 -10.41 -0.32 -2.69
N GLY A 104 -10.79 -1.10 -3.72
CA GLY A 104 -12.06 -1.84 -3.71
C GLY A 104 -12.14 -2.85 -2.56
N GLN A 105 -11.07 -3.55 -2.25
CA GLN A 105 -10.99 -4.45 -1.09
C GLN A 105 -11.05 -3.71 0.24
N LEU A 106 -10.46 -2.50 0.32
CA LEU A 106 -10.40 -1.68 1.53
C LEU A 106 -11.67 -0.86 1.78
N ARG A 107 -12.66 -0.89 0.91
CA ARG A 107 -13.84 -0.01 0.89
C ARG A 107 -14.56 0.12 2.25
N ASN A 108 -14.58 -0.97 3.02
CA ASN A 108 -15.27 -1.04 4.32
C ASN A 108 -14.30 -0.88 5.51
N CYS A 109 -13.02 -0.55 5.27
CA CYS A 109 -12.07 -0.29 6.34
C CYS A 109 -12.31 1.10 6.95
N THR A 110 -12.13 1.20 8.26
CA THR A 110 -12.27 2.45 9.01
C THR A 110 -10.94 3.18 9.21
N ALA A 111 -9.83 2.43 9.19
CA ALA A 111 -8.50 3.02 9.29
C ALA A 111 -8.18 3.90 8.08
N PRO A 112 -7.51 5.04 8.26
CA PRO A 112 -7.05 5.87 7.16
C PRO A 112 -6.07 5.10 6.26
N VAL A 113 -6.12 5.40 4.95
CA VAL A 113 -5.29 4.77 3.94
C VAL A 113 -4.36 5.78 3.30
N ALA A 114 -3.08 5.44 3.16
CA ALA A 114 -2.13 6.21 2.35
C ALA A 114 -1.63 5.34 1.21
N TRP A 115 -1.52 5.87 0.00
CA TRP A 115 -0.89 5.15 -1.12
C TRP A 115 0.41 5.80 -1.55
N LEU A 116 1.32 4.96 -2.09
CA LEU A 116 2.64 5.36 -2.59
C LEU A 116 2.75 5.31 -4.11
N CYS A 117 1.77 4.70 -4.79
CA CYS A 117 1.82 4.55 -6.23
C CYS A 117 1.85 5.92 -6.93
N LYS A 118 2.58 5.98 -8.03
CA LYS A 118 2.74 7.15 -8.89
C LYS A 118 2.24 6.83 -10.30
N GLY A 119 1.89 7.88 -11.06
CA GLY A 119 1.42 7.74 -12.43
C GLY A 119 -0.09 7.64 -12.55
N PHE A 120 -0.53 7.05 -13.66
CA PHE A 120 -1.93 6.95 -14.05
C PHE A 120 -2.36 5.48 -14.14
N GLU A 121 -3.61 5.21 -13.81
CA GLU A 121 -4.22 3.94 -14.19
C GLU A 121 -4.52 3.98 -15.68
N PRO A 122 -4.12 2.95 -16.47
CA PRO A 122 -4.46 2.91 -17.89
C PRO A 122 -5.98 2.96 -18.09
N ALA A 123 -6.43 3.64 -19.13
CA ALA A 123 -7.83 3.66 -19.50
C ALA A 123 -8.36 2.23 -19.68
N GLN A 124 -9.51 1.93 -19.05
CA GLN A 124 -10.14 0.62 -19.20
C GLN A 124 -10.67 0.46 -20.62
N ALA A 125 -10.40 -0.67 -21.24
CA ALA A 125 -10.95 -1.00 -22.55
C ALA A 125 -12.48 -0.99 -22.47
N GLY A 126 -13.13 -0.07 -23.19
CA GLY A 126 -14.58 0.16 -23.15
C GLY A 126 -15.03 1.53 -22.61
N ALA A 127 -14.19 2.25 -21.86
CA ALA A 127 -14.51 3.61 -21.42
C ALA A 127 -14.37 4.67 -22.55
N ALA A 128 -13.71 4.32 -23.64
CA ALA A 128 -13.48 5.20 -24.79
C ALA A 128 -14.73 5.57 -25.59
N ALA A 129 -15.87 4.97 -25.32
CA ALA A 129 -17.09 5.22 -26.12
C ALA A 129 -17.86 6.48 -25.73
N GLN A 130 -17.44 7.23 -24.69
CA GLN A 130 -18.20 8.39 -24.21
C GLN A 130 -17.40 9.69 -24.11
N SER A 131 -16.11 9.71 -24.45
CA SER A 131 -15.30 10.93 -24.49
C SER A 131 -14.75 11.19 -25.88
N SER A 132 -14.89 12.41 -26.38
CA SER A 132 -14.36 12.86 -27.68
C SER A 132 -12.85 13.13 -27.68
N GLY A 133 -12.11 12.66 -26.66
CA GLY A 133 -10.66 12.78 -26.50
C GLY A 133 -9.96 11.42 -26.41
N PRO A 134 -8.62 11.39 -26.49
CA PRO A 134 -7.88 10.17 -26.18
C PRO A 134 -8.24 9.69 -24.76
N PRO A 135 -8.28 8.38 -24.51
CA PRO A 135 -8.61 7.86 -23.18
C PRO A 135 -7.49 8.28 -22.20
N ASP A 136 -7.75 9.32 -21.44
CA ASP A 136 -6.83 9.76 -20.40
C ASP A 136 -6.83 8.73 -19.27
N GLY A 137 -5.63 8.38 -18.79
CA GLY A 137 -5.49 7.53 -17.63
C GLY A 137 -5.97 8.26 -16.36
N LEU A 138 -6.48 7.50 -15.38
CA LEU A 138 -6.99 8.06 -14.14
C LEU A 138 -5.87 8.27 -13.11
N LEU A 139 -5.90 9.41 -12.43
CA LEU A 139 -5.08 9.67 -11.26
C LEU A 139 -5.57 8.84 -10.06
N ALA A 140 -4.70 8.58 -9.09
CA ALA A 140 -5.01 7.76 -7.93
C ALA A 140 -6.25 8.23 -7.15
N HIS A 141 -6.46 9.54 -7.03
CA HIS A 141 -7.64 10.08 -6.34
C HIS A 141 -8.95 9.93 -7.16
N GLU A 142 -8.86 9.89 -8.48
CA GLU A 142 -10.01 9.60 -9.35
C GLU A 142 -10.38 8.12 -9.27
N VAL A 143 -9.36 7.24 -9.19
CA VAL A 143 -9.57 5.81 -8.91
C VAL A 143 -10.23 5.62 -7.54
N LEU A 144 -9.79 6.35 -6.51
CA LEU A 144 -10.41 6.33 -5.18
C LEU A 144 -11.90 6.72 -5.25
N ALA A 145 -12.22 7.82 -5.93
CA ALA A 145 -13.59 8.32 -6.05
C ALA A 145 -14.53 7.30 -6.69
N GLN A 146 -14.02 6.47 -7.60
CA GLN A 146 -14.79 5.41 -8.26
C GLN A 146 -14.85 4.11 -7.44
N ALA A 147 -13.72 3.65 -6.89
CA ALA A 147 -13.60 2.34 -6.26
C ALA A 147 -14.05 2.33 -4.79
N ALA A 148 -13.77 3.41 -4.05
CA ALA A 148 -14.02 3.49 -2.60
C ALA A 148 -14.26 4.94 -2.14
N PRO A 149 -15.35 5.62 -2.58
CA PRO A 149 -15.58 7.06 -2.35
C PRO A 149 -15.69 7.45 -0.88
N GLY A 150 -16.07 6.51 -0.01
CA GLY A 150 -16.17 6.74 1.45
C GLY A 150 -14.89 6.50 2.24
N LEU A 151 -13.80 6.07 1.59
CA LEU A 151 -12.57 5.73 2.28
C LEU A 151 -11.77 7.00 2.61
N HIS A 152 -11.37 7.14 3.87
CA HIS A 152 -10.44 8.20 4.27
C HIS A 152 -9.04 7.89 3.74
N ALA A 153 -8.64 8.56 2.66
CA ALA A 153 -7.38 8.24 2.02
C ALA A 153 -6.60 9.47 1.57
N GLY A 154 -5.29 9.29 1.40
CA GLY A 154 -4.36 10.31 0.95
C GLY A 154 -3.15 9.72 0.24
N VAL A 155 -2.28 10.58 -0.26
CA VAL A 155 -1.05 10.22 -0.94
C VAL A 155 0.15 10.40 -0.01
N LEU A 156 1.07 9.46 -0.08
CA LEU A 156 2.43 9.60 0.47
C LEU A 156 3.41 9.63 -0.69
N SER A 157 4.11 10.73 -0.87
CA SER A 157 5.02 10.94 -1.99
C SER A 157 6.28 11.68 -1.56
N GLY A 158 7.27 11.79 -2.43
CA GLY A 158 8.49 12.53 -2.18
C GLY A 158 9.62 12.17 -3.14
N PRO A 159 10.67 13.00 -3.19
CA PRO A 159 11.87 12.79 -4.00
C PRO A 159 12.87 11.88 -3.26
N SER A 160 12.46 10.68 -2.85
CA SER A 160 13.27 9.77 -2.04
C SER A 160 13.34 8.39 -2.67
N PHE A 161 14.42 7.67 -2.41
CA PHE A 161 14.61 6.29 -2.86
C PHE A 161 14.35 5.31 -1.70
N ALA A 162 13.78 4.16 -2.03
CA ALA A 162 13.45 3.13 -1.04
C ALA A 162 14.66 2.70 -0.19
N LEU A 163 15.84 2.58 -0.81
CA LEU A 163 17.05 2.19 -0.11
C LEU A 163 17.52 3.24 0.91
N GLU A 164 17.37 4.52 0.60
CA GLU A 164 17.71 5.63 1.51
C GLU A 164 16.79 5.62 2.74
N VAL A 165 15.48 5.47 2.51
CA VAL A 165 14.48 5.35 3.59
C VAL A 165 14.79 4.15 4.49
N ALA A 166 15.09 2.98 3.90
CA ALA A 166 15.40 1.78 4.66
C ALA A 166 16.69 1.89 5.49
N ARG A 167 17.64 2.70 5.04
CA ARG A 167 18.92 2.96 5.75
C ARG A 167 18.83 4.12 6.75
N GLY A 168 17.67 4.72 6.93
CA GLY A 168 17.48 5.85 7.82
C GLY A 168 18.22 7.12 7.38
N GLN A 169 18.51 7.25 6.09
CA GLN A 169 19.13 8.44 5.54
C GLN A 169 18.12 9.60 5.53
N PRO A 170 18.55 10.85 5.66
CA PRO A 170 17.67 12.00 5.56
C PRO A 170 16.88 12.00 4.25
N THR A 171 15.57 11.94 4.34
CA THR A 171 14.68 11.88 3.20
C THR A 171 13.49 12.82 3.40
N ALA A 172 12.97 13.36 2.30
CA ALA A 172 11.78 14.19 2.32
C ALA A 172 10.58 13.37 1.83
N LEU A 173 9.54 13.29 2.66
CA LEU A 173 8.24 12.73 2.29
C LEU A 173 7.16 13.78 2.52
N VAL A 174 6.18 13.80 1.63
CA VAL A 174 4.99 14.63 1.72
C VAL A 174 3.79 13.72 1.88
N ALA A 175 3.02 13.93 2.93
CA ALA A 175 1.72 13.33 3.10
C ALA A 175 0.66 14.38 2.79
N ASP A 176 -0.18 14.12 1.79
CA ASP A 176 -1.28 15.01 1.41
C ASP A 176 -2.61 14.26 1.49
N ARG A 177 -3.57 14.92 2.12
CA ARG A 177 -4.95 14.47 2.21
C ARG A 177 -5.82 15.49 1.50
N LYS A 178 -6.42 15.11 0.39
CA LYS A 178 -7.46 15.94 -0.22
C LYS A 178 -8.67 15.98 0.72
N SER A 179 -8.86 17.10 1.42
CA SER A 179 -10.14 17.40 2.04
C SER A 179 -11.14 17.53 0.91
N VAL A 180 -12.12 16.64 0.85
CA VAL A 180 -13.31 16.87 0.05
C VAL A 180 -14.05 17.97 0.77
N VAL A 181 -14.03 19.18 0.20
CA VAL A 181 -14.88 20.28 0.60
C VAL A 181 -16.25 20.07 -0.04
#